data_887d0fd71b3066746b96bc5982136912
#
_entry.id   887d0fd71b3066746b96bc5982136912
#
_cell.length_a   1.000
_cell.length_b   1.000
_cell.length_c   1.000
_cell.angle_alpha   90.00
_cell.angle_beta   90.00
_cell.angle_gamma   90.00
#
_symmetry.space_group_name_H-M   'P 1'
#
loop_
_entity.id
_entity.type
_entity.pdbx_description
1 polymer ?
#
loop_
_entity_poly.entity_id
_entity_poly.type
_entity_poly.pdbx_seq_one_letter_code
_entity_poly.pdbx_strand_id
1 'polypeptide(L)'
;DRRYRDYLIAKGLVGSSVGRVISSIRAVFNFAISEYALDLKNPFVGMYFNKSAGVSKRLPIPIDDILKVQHLCSTIDDDLRWLVALVSDTGMRLAEGAGLLKSDIILDADIPHISLKPHPWRPLKTSGSQRDIPLVGASLWAAQRLSEAFPDSPYAFPRYNRKNTTNSNSASAALNKWLHQYVPEGCTMHSFRHSMRDRLRA
;
A
#
# COMPACT_ATOMS: atom_id res chain seq x y z
N ASP A 1 4.60 30.72 10.58
CA ASP A 1 3.99 30.72 9.26
C ASP A 1 5.06 30.51 8.17
N ARG A 2 5.57 31.54 7.45
CA ARG A 2 6.63 31.33 6.45
C ARG A 2 7.93 30.80 7.08
N ARG A 3 8.32 31.25 8.26
CA ARG A 3 9.48 30.73 9.00
C ARG A 3 9.34 29.25 9.32
N TYR A 4 8.14 28.80 9.65
CA TYR A 4 7.89 27.38 9.90
C TYR A 4 8.00 26.53 8.63
N ARG A 5 7.50 26.99 7.49
CA ARG A 5 7.72 26.37 6.18
C ARG A 5 9.22 26.22 5.89
N ASP A 6 9.97 27.32 6.05
CA ASP A 6 11.40 27.35 5.75
C ASP A 6 12.18 26.41 6.68
N TYR A 7 11.77 26.31 7.94
CA TYR A 7 12.28 25.33 8.88
C TYR A 7 12.03 23.87 8.44
N LEU A 8 10.83 23.54 7.95
CA LEU A 8 10.53 22.21 7.44
C LEU A 8 11.38 21.86 6.21
N ILE A 9 11.58 22.82 5.31
CA ILE A 9 12.45 22.66 4.14
C ILE A 9 13.91 22.47 4.57
N ALA A 10 14.40 23.28 5.50
CA ALA A 10 15.76 23.16 6.03
C ALA A 10 16.01 21.83 6.75
N LYS A 11 14.98 21.23 7.33
CA LYS A 11 15.02 19.85 7.86
C LYS A 11 15.09 18.76 6.78
N GLY A 12 15.09 19.10 5.50
CA GLY A 12 15.16 18.14 4.39
C GLY A 12 13.83 17.46 4.06
N LEU A 13 12.67 17.98 4.52
CA LEU A 13 11.38 17.41 4.14
C LEU A 13 11.11 17.69 2.66
N VAL A 14 10.68 16.65 1.94
CA VAL A 14 10.23 16.78 0.54
C VAL A 14 8.96 17.62 0.46
N GLY A 15 8.77 18.33 -0.67
CA GLY A 15 7.68 19.29 -0.85
C GLY A 15 6.29 18.76 -0.56
N SER A 16 6.01 17.48 -0.91
CA SER A 16 4.74 16.85 -0.58
C SER A 16 4.52 16.63 0.93
N SER A 17 5.58 16.39 1.70
CA SER A 17 5.54 16.28 3.17
C SER A 17 5.35 17.65 3.83
N VAL A 18 6.05 18.68 3.35
CA VAL A 18 5.83 20.06 3.77
C VAL A 18 4.38 20.46 3.54
N GLY A 19 3.83 20.15 2.36
CA GLY A 19 2.43 20.43 2.03
C GLY A 19 1.44 19.74 2.96
N ARG A 20 1.70 18.51 3.36
CA ARG A 20 0.85 17.75 4.28
C ARG A 20 0.84 18.39 5.66
N VAL A 21 2.01 18.71 6.21
CA VAL A 21 2.14 19.35 7.53
C VAL A 21 1.42 20.72 7.54
N ILE A 22 1.68 21.58 6.54
CA ILE A 22 1.02 22.87 6.42
C ILE A 22 -0.49 22.73 6.27
N SER A 23 -0.97 21.75 5.50
CA SER A 23 -2.40 21.52 5.32
C SER A 23 -3.08 21.08 6.63
N SER A 24 -2.42 20.24 7.43
CA SER A 24 -2.95 19.83 8.74
C SER A 24 -3.05 21.01 9.70
N ILE A 25 -2.01 21.86 9.78
CA ILE A 25 -2.03 23.05 10.63
C ILE A 25 -3.11 24.02 10.15
N ARG A 26 -3.21 24.25 8.83
CA ARG A 26 -4.25 25.10 8.25
C ARG A 26 -5.65 24.64 8.61
N ALA A 27 -5.89 23.31 8.59
CA ALA A 27 -7.19 22.75 8.96
C ALA A 27 -7.54 23.04 10.43
N VAL A 28 -6.58 22.89 11.34
CA VAL A 28 -6.76 23.23 12.76
C VAL A 28 -7.07 24.70 12.95
N PHE A 29 -6.34 25.61 12.29
CA PHE A 29 -6.61 27.05 12.35
C PHE A 29 -8.00 27.39 11.78
N ASN A 30 -8.39 26.82 10.65
CA ASN A 30 -9.71 27.05 10.08
C ASN A 30 -10.83 26.56 11.03
N PHE A 31 -10.63 25.39 11.64
CA PHE A 31 -11.57 24.88 12.62
C PHE A 31 -11.72 25.83 13.80
N ALA A 32 -10.61 26.28 14.40
CA ALA A 32 -10.65 27.20 15.54
C ALA A 32 -11.29 28.56 15.19
N ILE A 33 -10.97 29.12 14.03
CA ILE A 33 -11.56 30.36 13.54
C ILE A 33 -13.08 30.24 13.37
N SER A 34 -13.52 29.11 12.79
CA SER A 34 -14.95 28.86 12.57
C SER A 34 -15.68 28.55 13.87
N GLU A 35 -15.14 27.67 14.72
CA GLU A 35 -15.79 27.19 15.94
C GLU A 35 -15.95 28.29 17.00
N TYR A 36 -14.92 29.15 17.11
CA TYR A 36 -14.90 30.21 18.10
C TYR A 36 -15.23 31.61 17.52
N ALA A 37 -15.72 31.68 16.29
CA ALA A 37 -16.06 32.89 15.57
C ALA A 37 -14.95 33.98 15.66
N LEU A 38 -13.69 33.57 15.53
CA LEU A 38 -12.55 34.47 15.68
C LEU A 38 -12.40 35.37 14.46
N ASP A 39 -12.25 36.68 14.69
CA ASP A 39 -11.93 37.65 13.64
C ASP A 39 -10.41 37.64 13.33
N LEU A 40 -9.96 36.50 12.77
CA LEU A 40 -8.56 36.25 12.41
C LEU A 40 -8.46 35.66 11.02
N LYS A 41 -7.45 36.10 10.27
CA LYS A 41 -7.08 35.44 9.00
C LYS A 41 -6.12 34.28 9.29
N ASN A 42 -6.42 33.12 8.71
CA ASN A 42 -5.52 31.98 8.84
C ASN A 42 -4.18 32.23 8.14
N PRO A 43 -3.04 32.29 8.88
CA PRO A 43 -1.73 32.63 8.32
C PRO A 43 -1.13 31.56 7.41
N PHE A 44 -1.73 30.36 7.36
CA PHE A 44 -1.29 29.26 6.52
C PHE A 44 -2.04 29.17 5.18
N VAL A 45 -2.93 30.10 4.89
CA VAL A 45 -3.60 30.21 3.57
C VAL A 45 -2.67 30.91 2.58
N GLY A 46 -2.66 30.45 1.33
CA GLY A 46 -1.87 31.05 0.25
C GLY A 46 -0.35 30.88 0.39
N MET A 47 0.11 29.99 1.27
CA MET A 47 1.54 29.73 1.43
C MET A 47 2.12 28.98 0.24
N TYR A 48 3.04 29.60 -0.47
CA TYR A 48 3.73 28.99 -1.61
C TYR A 48 4.92 28.12 -1.15
N PHE A 49 5.05 26.93 -1.76
CA PHE A 49 6.21 26.05 -1.71
C PHE A 49 6.18 25.09 -2.90
N ASN A 50 7.36 24.62 -3.32
CA ASN A 50 7.44 23.65 -4.41
C ASN A 50 7.02 22.25 -3.93
N LYS A 51 5.81 21.83 -4.29
CA LYS A 51 5.23 20.53 -3.89
C LYS A 51 5.97 19.33 -4.48
N SER A 52 6.69 19.50 -5.57
CA SER A 52 7.45 18.42 -6.24
C SER A 52 8.92 18.36 -5.81
N ALA A 53 9.40 19.34 -5.02
CA ALA A 53 10.79 19.34 -4.57
C ALA A 53 11.11 18.07 -3.77
N GLY A 54 12.15 17.34 -4.20
CA GLY A 54 12.62 16.11 -3.55
C GLY A 54 11.66 14.92 -3.65
N VAL A 55 10.58 15.00 -4.43
CA VAL A 55 9.64 13.89 -4.63
C VAL A 55 10.15 12.97 -5.73
N SER A 56 10.55 11.75 -5.36
CA SER A 56 10.85 10.69 -6.33
C SER A 56 9.56 10.05 -6.86
N LYS A 57 9.48 9.85 -8.17
CA LYS A 57 8.41 9.05 -8.78
C LYS A 57 8.69 7.57 -8.52
N ARG A 58 7.68 6.85 -8.03
CA ARG A 58 7.76 5.39 -7.99
C ARG A 58 7.65 4.84 -9.40
N LEU A 59 8.64 4.06 -9.79
CA LEU A 59 8.69 3.43 -11.10
C LEU A 59 7.92 2.11 -11.09
N PRO A 60 7.30 1.68 -12.20
CA PRO A 60 6.84 0.31 -12.37
C PRO A 60 8.04 -0.64 -12.37
N ILE A 61 7.85 -1.86 -11.90
CA ILE A 61 8.85 -2.93 -12.01
C ILE A 61 8.78 -3.47 -13.45
N PRO A 62 9.94 -3.61 -14.16
CA PRO A 62 9.99 -4.25 -15.45
C PRO A 62 9.44 -5.68 -15.44
N ILE A 63 8.88 -6.15 -16.56
CA ILE A 63 8.23 -7.46 -16.62
C ILE A 63 9.20 -8.59 -16.34
N ASP A 64 10.42 -8.53 -16.83
CA ASP A 64 11.44 -9.56 -16.60
C ASP A 64 11.82 -9.68 -15.12
N ASP A 65 11.89 -8.55 -14.41
CA ASP A 65 12.12 -8.55 -12.95
C ASP A 65 10.91 -9.08 -12.19
N ILE A 66 9.68 -8.81 -12.67
CA ILE A 66 8.47 -9.43 -12.09
C ILE A 66 8.54 -10.95 -12.21
N LEU A 67 8.81 -11.48 -13.39
CA LEU A 67 8.92 -12.92 -13.63
C LEU A 67 10.02 -13.56 -12.78
N LYS A 68 11.18 -12.92 -12.67
CA LYS A 68 12.27 -13.33 -11.79
C LYS A 68 11.83 -13.38 -10.32
N VAL A 69 11.19 -12.32 -9.83
CA VAL A 69 10.68 -12.25 -8.45
C VAL A 69 9.64 -13.34 -8.20
N GLN A 70 8.71 -13.57 -9.12
CA GLN A 70 7.69 -14.62 -9.01
C GLN A 70 8.31 -16.03 -8.98
N HIS A 71 9.32 -16.29 -9.80
CA HIS A 71 10.07 -17.55 -9.76
C HIS A 71 10.79 -17.73 -8.41
N LEU A 72 11.43 -16.69 -7.88
CA LEU A 72 12.04 -16.74 -6.56
C LEU A 72 11.01 -16.97 -5.45
N CYS A 73 9.81 -16.38 -5.57
CA CYS A 73 8.73 -16.64 -4.62
C CYS A 73 8.33 -18.11 -4.60
N SER A 74 8.16 -18.75 -5.76
CA SER A 74 7.80 -20.17 -5.83
C SER A 74 8.93 -21.10 -5.38
N THR A 75 10.19 -20.70 -5.54
CA THR A 75 11.36 -21.47 -5.09
C THR A 75 11.52 -21.44 -3.58
N ILE A 76 11.34 -20.27 -2.94
CA ILE A 76 11.50 -20.11 -1.49
C ILE A 76 10.27 -20.64 -0.73
N ASP A 77 9.08 -20.43 -1.27
CA ASP A 77 7.79 -20.98 -0.84
C ASP A 77 7.48 -20.77 0.66
N ASP A 78 7.48 -19.52 1.09
CA ASP A 78 7.10 -19.11 2.44
C ASP A 78 6.02 -18.00 2.45
N ASP A 79 5.47 -17.71 3.62
CA ASP A 79 4.38 -16.74 3.79
C ASP A 79 4.70 -15.33 3.32
N LEU A 80 5.97 -14.90 3.39
CA LEU A 80 6.39 -13.61 2.87
C LEU A 80 6.34 -13.59 1.34
N ARG A 81 6.81 -14.67 0.70
CA ARG A 81 6.85 -14.79 -0.77
C ARG A 81 5.46 -15.00 -1.34
N TRP A 82 4.57 -15.70 -0.63
CA TRP A 82 3.16 -15.79 -1.03
C TRP A 82 2.50 -14.41 -1.08
N LEU A 83 2.81 -13.51 -0.11
CA LEU A 83 2.28 -12.14 -0.15
C LEU A 83 2.84 -11.31 -1.31
N VAL A 84 4.14 -11.47 -1.64
CA VAL A 84 4.74 -10.83 -2.81
C VAL A 84 4.09 -11.33 -4.09
N ALA A 85 3.99 -12.64 -4.28
CA ALA A 85 3.39 -13.27 -5.45
C ALA A 85 1.93 -12.87 -5.62
N LEU A 86 1.15 -12.86 -4.52
CA LEU A 86 -0.24 -12.43 -4.52
C LEU A 86 -0.40 -10.98 -5.03
N VAL A 87 0.43 -10.06 -4.52
CA VAL A 87 0.37 -8.64 -4.91
C VAL A 87 0.87 -8.40 -6.33
N SER A 88 1.81 -9.21 -6.82
CA SER A 88 2.46 -9.02 -8.12
C SER A 88 1.50 -9.15 -9.31
N ASP A 89 0.51 -10.05 -9.24
CA ASP A 89 -0.47 -10.31 -10.29
C ASP A 89 -1.89 -9.81 -9.98
N THR A 90 -2.13 -9.30 -8.78
CA THR A 90 -3.43 -8.69 -8.43
C THR A 90 -3.38 -7.15 -8.44
N GLY A 91 -2.20 -6.58 -8.29
CA GLY A 91 -2.03 -5.14 -8.16
C GLY A 91 -2.78 -4.53 -6.96
N MET A 92 -3.19 -5.35 -5.99
CA MET A 92 -3.83 -4.86 -4.76
C MET A 92 -2.86 -4.05 -3.90
N ARG A 93 -3.39 -3.24 -2.98
CA ARG A 93 -2.53 -2.57 -2.00
C ARG A 93 -1.98 -3.59 -1.02
N LEU A 94 -0.74 -3.40 -0.56
CA LEU A 94 -0.12 -4.33 0.38
C LEU A 94 -0.97 -4.53 1.65
N ALA A 95 -1.57 -3.47 2.19
CA ALA A 95 -2.46 -3.58 3.35
C ALA A 95 -3.74 -4.40 3.04
N GLU A 96 -4.23 -4.34 1.81
CA GLU A 96 -5.38 -5.15 1.36
C GLU A 96 -5.00 -6.63 1.39
N GLY A 97 -3.84 -7.01 0.82
CA GLY A 97 -3.34 -8.38 0.80
C GLY A 97 -2.97 -8.90 2.19
N ALA A 98 -2.19 -8.14 2.94
CA ALA A 98 -1.74 -8.55 4.28
C ALA A 98 -2.89 -8.78 5.27
N GLY A 99 -4.03 -8.10 5.08
CA GLY A 99 -5.20 -8.20 5.97
C GLY A 99 -6.31 -9.13 5.47
N LEU A 100 -6.06 -10.00 4.51
CA LEU A 100 -7.06 -10.96 3.99
C LEU A 100 -7.41 -12.01 5.03
N LEU A 101 -8.69 -12.41 5.03
CA LEU A 101 -9.12 -13.69 5.56
C LEU A 101 -8.94 -14.78 4.51
N LYS A 102 -8.81 -16.02 4.96
CA LYS A 102 -8.89 -17.18 4.05
C LYS A 102 -10.24 -17.24 3.33
N SER A 103 -11.31 -16.88 4.01
CA SER A 103 -12.66 -16.80 3.44
C SER A 103 -12.87 -15.68 2.41
N ASP A 104 -11.90 -14.77 2.24
CA ASP A 104 -11.90 -13.81 1.16
C ASP A 104 -11.31 -14.40 -0.14
N ILE A 105 -10.66 -15.56 -0.06
CA ILE A 105 -10.01 -16.28 -1.19
C ILE A 105 -10.97 -17.36 -1.68
N ILE A 106 -11.53 -17.16 -2.84
CA ILE A 106 -12.52 -18.05 -3.46
C ILE A 106 -11.83 -18.82 -4.59
N LEU A 107 -11.53 -20.09 -4.36
CA LEU A 107 -10.82 -20.95 -5.32
C LEU A 107 -11.73 -21.88 -6.10
N ASP A 108 -12.92 -22.16 -5.60
CA ASP A 108 -13.91 -23.09 -6.13
C ASP A 108 -14.93 -22.47 -7.09
N ALA A 109 -14.78 -21.16 -7.40
CA ALA A 109 -15.60 -20.47 -8.39
C ALA A 109 -15.08 -20.74 -9.82
N ASP A 110 -15.92 -20.55 -10.83
CA ASP A 110 -15.55 -20.64 -12.26
C ASP A 110 -14.30 -19.79 -12.58
N ILE A 111 -14.21 -18.62 -11.97
CA ILE A 111 -13.03 -17.76 -11.99
C ILE A 111 -12.54 -17.60 -10.54
N PRO A 112 -11.44 -18.28 -10.16
CA PRO A 112 -10.84 -18.07 -8.84
C PRO A 112 -10.52 -16.58 -8.61
N HIS A 113 -10.90 -16.05 -7.45
CA HIS A 113 -10.76 -14.64 -7.17
C HIS A 113 -10.61 -14.33 -5.67
N ILE A 114 -10.17 -13.11 -5.36
CA ILE A 114 -10.25 -12.54 -4.02
C ILE A 114 -11.47 -11.62 -3.97
N SER A 115 -12.39 -11.89 -3.06
CA SER A 115 -13.50 -10.98 -2.74
C SER A 115 -13.02 -9.93 -1.75
N LEU A 116 -12.51 -8.81 -2.26
CA LEU A 116 -11.93 -7.74 -1.43
C LEU A 116 -13.04 -6.85 -0.86
N LYS A 117 -13.30 -7.01 0.43
CA LYS A 117 -14.32 -6.27 1.20
C LYS A 117 -13.69 -5.64 2.45
N PRO A 118 -14.29 -4.58 3.05
CA PRO A 118 -13.79 -4.01 4.29
C PRO A 118 -13.95 -4.99 5.46
N HIS A 119 -12.98 -4.96 6.37
CA HIS A 119 -13.02 -5.66 7.64
C HIS A 119 -12.70 -4.69 8.79
N PRO A 120 -13.15 -4.93 10.04
CA PRO A 120 -12.88 -4.05 11.18
C PRO A 120 -11.38 -3.78 11.40
N TRP A 121 -10.52 -4.76 11.16
CA TRP A 121 -9.05 -4.65 11.29
C TRP A 121 -8.36 -4.13 10.03
N ARG A 122 -9.04 -4.10 8.88
CA ARG A 122 -8.51 -3.65 7.59
C ARG A 122 -9.58 -2.87 6.83
N PRO A 123 -9.76 -1.58 7.11
CA PRO A 123 -10.64 -0.73 6.31
C PRO A 123 -10.08 -0.58 4.89
N LEU A 124 -10.94 -0.35 3.92
CA LEU A 124 -10.54 0.03 2.57
C LEU A 124 -10.36 1.54 2.48
N LYS A 125 -9.45 1.99 1.61
CA LYS A 125 -9.10 3.42 1.47
C LYS A 125 -10.29 4.27 1.01
N THR A 126 -11.16 3.70 0.17
CA THR A 126 -12.37 4.35 -0.38
C THR A 126 -13.46 3.30 -0.51
N SER A 127 -14.72 3.70 -0.53
CA SER A 127 -15.87 2.80 -0.75
C SER A 127 -15.76 2.03 -2.08
N GLY A 128 -15.29 2.66 -3.13
CA GLY A 128 -15.06 2.02 -4.44
C GLY A 128 -13.84 1.09 -4.50
N SER A 129 -13.16 0.84 -3.37
CA SER A 129 -12.06 -0.15 -3.33
C SER A 129 -12.54 -1.58 -3.15
N GLN A 130 -13.80 -1.80 -2.76
CA GLN A 130 -14.42 -3.14 -2.69
C GLN A 130 -14.58 -3.67 -4.11
N ARG A 131 -14.10 -4.89 -4.35
CA ARG A 131 -14.10 -5.53 -5.67
C ARG A 131 -13.68 -6.98 -5.59
N ASP A 132 -14.06 -7.75 -6.60
CA ASP A 132 -13.48 -9.07 -6.84
C ASP A 132 -12.26 -8.93 -7.75
N ILE A 133 -11.18 -9.63 -7.41
CA ILE A 133 -9.90 -9.58 -8.10
C ILE A 133 -9.59 -10.98 -8.60
N PRO A 134 -9.61 -11.24 -9.92
CA PRO A 134 -9.25 -12.53 -10.48
C PRO A 134 -7.84 -12.96 -10.06
N LEU A 135 -7.68 -14.25 -9.77
CA LEU A 135 -6.42 -14.88 -9.44
C LEU A 135 -5.84 -15.55 -10.69
N VAL A 136 -4.65 -15.14 -11.08
CA VAL A 136 -3.92 -15.68 -12.23
C VAL A 136 -2.45 -15.90 -11.89
N GLY A 137 -1.75 -16.74 -12.63
CA GLY A 137 -0.29 -16.92 -12.52
C GLY A 137 0.18 -17.10 -11.08
N ALA A 138 1.15 -16.26 -10.67
CA ALA A 138 1.75 -16.35 -9.35
C ALA A 138 0.77 -16.03 -8.20
N SER A 139 -0.26 -15.20 -8.46
CA SER A 139 -1.27 -14.91 -7.46
C SER A 139 -2.20 -16.10 -7.19
N LEU A 140 -2.53 -16.90 -8.21
CA LEU A 140 -3.31 -18.12 -8.04
C LEU A 140 -2.52 -19.18 -7.25
N TRP A 141 -1.25 -19.37 -7.61
CA TRP A 141 -0.36 -20.26 -6.86
C TRP A 141 -0.26 -19.86 -5.38
N ALA A 142 -0.05 -18.58 -5.09
CA ALA A 142 0.03 -18.10 -3.72
C ALA A 142 -1.29 -18.28 -2.95
N ALA A 143 -2.43 -18.05 -3.59
CA ALA A 143 -3.74 -18.26 -3.00
C ALA A 143 -4.01 -19.74 -2.64
N GLN A 144 -3.57 -20.68 -3.49
CA GLN A 144 -3.62 -22.11 -3.20
C GLN A 144 -2.79 -22.48 -1.96
N ARG A 145 -1.55 -21.96 -1.85
CA ARG A 145 -0.73 -22.14 -0.64
C ARG A 145 -1.40 -21.58 0.61
N LEU A 146 -2.01 -20.41 0.51
CA LEU A 146 -2.68 -19.76 1.64
C LEU A 146 -3.94 -20.50 2.11
N SER A 147 -4.65 -21.20 1.22
CA SER A 147 -5.84 -21.97 1.59
C SER A 147 -5.51 -23.10 2.56
N GLU A 148 -4.34 -23.72 2.41
CA GLU A 148 -3.87 -24.87 3.20
C GLU A 148 -3.03 -24.43 4.42
N ALA A 149 -2.41 -23.24 4.34
CA ALA A 149 -1.54 -22.73 5.40
C ALA A 149 -2.33 -22.32 6.65
N PHE A 150 -1.68 -22.35 7.82
CA PHE A 150 -2.17 -21.82 9.10
C PHE A 150 -3.57 -22.34 9.50
N PRO A 151 -3.77 -23.65 9.71
CA PRO A 151 -5.09 -24.25 9.94
C PRO A 151 -5.85 -23.60 11.13
N ASP A 152 -5.11 -23.15 12.14
CA ASP A 152 -5.69 -22.55 13.36
C ASP A 152 -5.98 -21.05 13.24
N SER A 153 -5.83 -20.45 12.05
CA SER A 153 -6.02 -19.01 11.85
C SER A 153 -7.01 -18.72 10.72
N PRO A 154 -7.97 -17.80 10.95
CA PRO A 154 -8.84 -17.32 9.88
C PRO A 154 -8.12 -16.38 8.91
N TYR A 155 -6.99 -15.78 9.32
CA TYR A 155 -6.21 -14.87 8.50
C TYR A 155 -5.33 -15.62 7.51
N ALA A 156 -5.26 -15.12 6.28
CA ALA A 156 -4.30 -15.58 5.28
C ALA A 156 -2.85 -15.30 5.70
N PHE A 157 -2.62 -14.22 6.42
CA PHE A 157 -1.31 -13.82 6.93
C PHE A 157 -1.35 -13.51 8.44
N PRO A 158 -1.38 -14.53 9.32
CA PRO A 158 -1.51 -14.32 10.78
C PRO A 158 -0.40 -13.46 11.38
N ARG A 159 0.80 -13.50 10.78
CA ARG A 159 1.98 -12.71 11.19
C ARG A 159 1.69 -11.22 11.27
N TYR A 160 0.84 -10.71 10.37
CA TYR A 160 0.55 -9.28 10.25
C TYR A 160 -0.78 -8.87 10.89
N ASN A 161 -1.56 -9.83 11.38
CA ASN A 161 -2.89 -9.58 11.93
C ASN A 161 -2.95 -9.98 13.40
N ARG A 162 -2.94 -8.97 14.27
CA ARG A 162 -3.00 -9.15 15.74
C ARG A 162 -3.89 -8.07 16.35
N LYS A 163 -4.63 -8.42 17.41
CA LYS A 163 -5.44 -7.46 18.17
C LYS A 163 -6.38 -6.61 17.31
N ASN A 164 -7.04 -7.24 16.34
CA ASN A 164 -7.95 -6.57 15.40
C ASN A 164 -7.31 -5.43 14.59
N THR A 165 -6.04 -5.54 14.27
CA THR A 165 -5.35 -4.61 13.37
C THR A 165 -4.42 -5.34 12.41
N THR A 166 -4.31 -4.81 11.17
CA THR A 166 -3.34 -5.27 10.18
C THR A 166 -2.09 -4.38 10.22
N ASN A 167 -0.95 -4.94 10.57
CA ASN A 167 0.34 -4.23 10.56
C ASN A 167 0.99 -4.25 9.18
N SER A 168 0.45 -3.48 8.26
CA SER A 168 0.98 -3.34 6.89
C SER A 168 2.35 -2.66 6.84
N ASN A 169 2.74 -1.86 7.84
CA ASN A 169 4.05 -1.24 7.90
C ASN A 169 5.15 -2.29 8.14
N SER A 170 4.91 -3.24 9.04
CA SER A 170 5.82 -4.37 9.26
C SER A 170 5.96 -5.23 7.99
N ALA A 171 4.84 -5.52 7.32
CA ALA A 171 4.86 -6.22 6.03
C ALA A 171 5.69 -5.44 4.99
N SER A 172 5.43 -4.14 4.86
CA SER A 172 6.16 -3.27 3.92
C SER A 172 7.67 -3.27 4.18
N ALA A 173 8.09 -3.14 5.44
CA ALA A 173 9.51 -3.13 5.80
C ALA A 173 10.19 -4.46 5.43
N ALA A 174 9.62 -5.60 5.82
CA ALA A 174 10.18 -6.92 5.55
C ALA A 174 10.24 -7.23 4.05
N LEU A 175 9.14 -7.00 3.33
CA LEU A 175 9.03 -7.35 1.92
C LEU A 175 9.87 -6.43 1.03
N ASN A 176 9.92 -5.13 1.30
CA ASN A 176 10.78 -4.22 0.53
C ASN A 176 12.26 -4.49 0.76
N LYS A 177 12.69 -4.84 2.00
CA LYS A 177 14.07 -5.23 2.28
C LYS A 177 14.53 -6.42 1.42
N TRP A 178 13.64 -7.38 1.18
CA TRP A 178 13.93 -8.51 0.30
C TRP A 178 13.83 -8.11 -1.17
N LEU A 179 12.76 -7.43 -1.57
CA LEU A 179 12.46 -7.08 -2.97
C LEU A 179 13.56 -6.22 -3.60
N HIS A 180 14.14 -5.27 -2.86
CA HIS A 180 15.19 -4.35 -3.35
C HIS A 180 16.45 -5.07 -3.84
N GLN A 181 16.63 -6.36 -3.54
CA GLN A 181 17.74 -7.16 -4.04
C GLN A 181 17.53 -7.60 -5.50
N TYR A 182 16.30 -7.50 -6.02
CA TYR A 182 15.89 -8.11 -7.29
C TYR A 182 15.22 -7.15 -8.26
N VAL A 183 14.96 -5.93 -7.84
CA VAL A 183 14.28 -4.91 -8.67
C VAL A 183 15.10 -3.62 -8.72
N PRO A 184 14.91 -2.76 -9.75
CA PRO A 184 15.60 -1.49 -9.85
C PRO A 184 15.37 -0.58 -8.64
N GLU A 185 16.34 0.30 -8.40
CA GLU A 185 16.25 1.32 -7.36
C GLU A 185 14.98 2.17 -7.53
N GLY A 186 14.34 2.53 -6.42
CA GLY A 186 13.07 3.27 -6.41
C GLY A 186 11.82 2.41 -6.58
N CYS A 187 11.96 1.12 -6.95
CA CYS A 187 10.84 0.17 -6.97
C CYS A 187 10.54 -0.37 -5.57
N THR A 188 9.27 -0.58 -5.28
CA THR A 188 8.77 -1.08 -3.98
C THR A 188 7.60 -2.05 -4.20
N MET A 189 7.08 -2.67 -3.13
CA MET A 189 5.85 -3.47 -3.20
C MET A 189 4.68 -2.70 -3.87
N HIS A 190 4.61 -1.39 -3.71
CA HIS A 190 3.59 -0.58 -4.37
C HIS A 190 3.80 -0.45 -5.90
N SER A 191 5.01 -0.65 -6.37
CA SER A 191 5.35 -0.61 -7.80
C SER A 191 4.67 -1.71 -8.61
N PHE A 192 4.38 -2.87 -8.01
CA PHE A 192 3.58 -3.93 -8.66
C PHE A 192 2.21 -3.41 -9.13
N ARG A 193 1.58 -2.52 -8.35
CA ARG A 193 0.31 -1.91 -8.76
C ARG A 193 0.46 -0.99 -9.98
N HIS A 194 1.57 -0.28 -10.10
CA HIS A 194 1.88 0.50 -11.31
C HIS A 194 2.13 -0.41 -12.49
N SER A 195 2.93 -1.45 -12.31
CA SER A 195 3.21 -2.45 -13.36
C SER A 195 1.94 -3.18 -13.82
N MET A 196 1.03 -3.55 -12.91
CA MET A 196 -0.24 -4.18 -13.26
C MET A 196 -1.11 -3.25 -14.12
N ARG A 197 -1.22 -1.99 -13.72
CA ARG A 197 -1.95 -1.00 -14.53
C ARG A 197 -1.36 -0.84 -15.93
N ASP A 198 -0.03 -0.83 -16.04
CA ASP A 198 0.63 -0.65 -17.31
C ASP A 198 0.49 -1.91 -18.19
N ARG A 199 0.58 -3.11 -17.62
CA ARG A 199 0.27 -4.39 -18.31
C ARG A 199 -1.17 -4.48 -18.83
N LEU A 200 -2.15 -3.92 -18.09
CA LEU A 200 -3.56 -3.92 -18.52
C LEU A 200 -3.87 -2.88 -19.61
N ARG A 201 -2.94 -1.97 -19.90
CA ARG A 201 -3.10 -0.92 -20.93
C ARG A 201 -2.33 -1.23 -22.22
N ALA A 202 -1.40 -2.17 -22.17
CA ALA A 202 -0.64 -2.65 -23.33
C ALA A 202 -1.46 -3.63 -24.15
#